data_639189272fa48c6cbebaf1711f8c6fdd
#
_entry.id   639189272fa48c6cbebaf1711f8c6fdd
#
_cell.length_a   1.000
_cell.length_b   1.000
_cell.length_c   1.000
_cell.angle_alpha   90.00
_cell.angle_beta   90.00
_cell.angle_gamma   90.00
#
_symmetry.space_group_name_H-M   'P 1'
#
loop_
_entity.id
_entity.type
_entity.pdbx_description
1 polymer ?
#
loop_
_entity_poly.entity_id
_entity_poly.type
_entity_poly.pdbx_seq_one_letter_code
_entity_poly.pdbx_strand_id
1 'polypeptide(L)'
;MLSKDMIIGIAGAVVLAGAMIGIIVYESATFADGSGGPAGGTLYSVGFVEKSETFTYPGTVESGAPHTGNNTIAIRNVTRIVFRLAWQDDETTLTGEDTFTMKVTAPSGASVSFSPSQSVSSDSGDITITAALSNLPDAKKVVAAQSANEAANAAFGDGLASDNGIGEWLAELQVASGGSVPLLPADTGNAYSLEMTVFHYEPQASRVEDDAAGILDK
;
A
#
# COMPACT_ATOMS: atom_id res chain seq x y z
N MET A 1 15.71 -8.02 21.86
CA MET A 1 16.67 -7.29 20.99
C MET A 1 16.76 -8.05 19.67
N LEU A 2 16.05 -7.59 18.62
CA LEU A 2 16.03 -8.25 17.32
C LEU A 2 17.45 -8.40 16.76
N SER A 3 17.80 -9.60 16.27
CA SER A 3 19.13 -9.82 15.70
C SER A 3 19.28 -8.99 14.41
N LYS A 4 20.50 -8.49 14.15
CA LYS A 4 20.79 -7.69 12.94
C LYS A 4 20.39 -8.42 11.65
N ASP A 5 20.48 -9.75 11.63
CA ASP A 5 20.18 -10.59 10.47
C ASP A 5 18.66 -10.64 10.17
N MET A 6 17.83 -10.55 11.21
CA MET A 6 16.37 -10.52 11.07
C MET A 6 15.88 -9.17 10.54
N ILE A 7 16.51 -8.06 10.97
CA ILE A 7 16.23 -6.72 10.43
C ILE A 7 16.61 -6.64 8.94
N ILE A 8 17.73 -7.23 8.56
CA ILE A 8 18.19 -7.29 7.15
C ILE A 8 17.27 -8.19 6.32
N GLY A 9 16.76 -9.28 6.87
CA GLY A 9 15.81 -10.17 6.19
C GLY A 9 14.46 -9.48 5.90
N ILE A 10 13.94 -8.73 6.86
CA ILE A 10 12.69 -7.96 6.70
C ILE A 10 12.88 -6.82 5.70
N ALA A 11 13.99 -6.07 5.79
CA ALA A 11 14.29 -5.01 4.83
C ALA A 11 14.49 -5.53 3.40
N GLY A 12 15.11 -6.72 3.23
CA GLY A 12 15.31 -7.35 1.93
C GLY A 12 14.01 -7.80 1.25
N ALA A 13 13.02 -8.28 2.02
CA ALA A 13 11.72 -8.70 1.49
C ALA A 13 10.89 -7.50 1.00
N VAL A 14 10.99 -6.34 1.65
CA VAL A 14 10.29 -5.10 1.25
C VAL A 14 10.84 -4.55 -0.06
N VAL A 15 12.16 -4.62 -0.28
CA VAL A 15 12.80 -4.15 -1.54
C VAL A 15 12.42 -5.03 -2.73
N LEU A 16 12.22 -6.34 -2.54
CA LEU A 16 11.81 -7.27 -3.61
C LEU A 16 10.33 -7.11 -4.02
N ALA A 17 9.45 -6.72 -3.09
CA ALA A 17 8.04 -6.45 -3.41
C ALA A 17 7.84 -5.13 -4.19
N GLY A 18 8.75 -4.15 -4.04
CA GLY A 18 8.70 -2.87 -4.75
C GLY A 18 9.20 -2.91 -6.21
N ALA A 19 9.83 -4.00 -6.66
CA ALA A 19 10.51 -4.07 -7.96
C ALA A 19 9.66 -4.63 -9.12
N MET A 20 8.38 -4.96 -8.91
CA MET A 20 7.46 -5.28 -10.01
C MET A 20 6.90 -4.00 -10.63
N ILE A 21 7.76 -3.22 -11.26
CA ILE A 21 7.33 -2.18 -12.20
C ILE A 21 6.80 -2.89 -13.44
N GLY A 22 5.46 -2.93 -13.59
CA GLY A 22 4.83 -3.42 -14.80
C GLY A 22 5.25 -2.57 -15.99
N ILE A 23 6.08 -3.14 -16.86
CA ILE A 23 6.37 -2.58 -18.18
C ILE A 23 5.08 -2.74 -18.99
N ILE A 24 4.33 -1.65 -19.10
CA ILE A 24 3.15 -1.60 -19.98
C ILE A 24 3.67 -1.45 -21.41
N VAL A 25 3.46 -2.49 -22.22
CA VAL A 25 3.77 -2.48 -23.65
C VAL A 25 2.77 -1.57 -24.37
N TYR A 26 3.30 -0.63 -25.14
CA TYR A 26 2.55 0.33 -25.94
C TYR A 26 1.79 -0.32 -27.10
N GLU A 27 0.47 -0.23 -27.12
CA GLU A 27 -0.29 -0.29 -28.38
C GLU A 27 -0.45 1.12 -28.95
N SER A 28 0.03 1.31 -30.16
CA SER A 28 -0.08 2.56 -30.88
C SER A 28 -1.54 2.86 -31.24
N ALA A 29 -2.11 3.88 -30.62
CA ALA A 29 -3.39 4.43 -31.04
C ALA A 29 -3.21 5.13 -32.39
N THR A 30 -3.96 4.71 -33.40
CA THR A 30 -4.11 5.41 -34.68
C THR A 30 -4.83 6.72 -34.42
N PHE A 31 -4.14 7.85 -34.63
CA PHE A 31 -4.70 9.16 -34.49
C PHE A 31 -5.70 9.43 -35.63
N ALA A 32 -6.97 9.66 -35.28
CA ALA A 32 -7.92 10.26 -36.17
C ALA A 32 -7.62 11.79 -36.24
N ASP A 33 -7.43 12.27 -37.46
CA ASP A 33 -7.16 13.66 -37.77
C ASP A 33 -8.34 14.57 -37.33
N GLY A 34 -8.23 15.14 -36.12
CA GLY A 34 -9.18 16.08 -35.52
C GLY A 34 -8.48 17.38 -35.17
N SER A 35 -8.31 18.26 -36.14
CA SER A 35 -7.78 19.60 -35.99
C SER A 35 -8.64 20.46 -35.06
N GLY A 36 -8.21 20.67 -33.81
CA GLY A 36 -8.92 21.49 -32.83
C GLY A 36 -8.23 21.68 -31.48
N GLY A 37 -6.91 21.52 -31.40
CA GLY A 37 -6.15 21.85 -30.18
C GLY A 37 -5.89 23.36 -30.09
N PRO A 38 -5.72 23.96 -28.89
CA PRO A 38 -5.31 25.34 -28.74
C PRO A 38 -4.00 25.55 -29.48
N ALA A 39 -3.95 26.58 -30.34
CA ALA A 39 -2.82 26.87 -31.18
C ALA A 39 -1.54 27.05 -30.34
N GLY A 40 -0.59 26.12 -30.44
CA GLY A 40 0.75 26.23 -29.87
C GLY A 40 1.11 25.31 -28.69
N GLY A 41 0.27 24.35 -28.29
CA GLY A 41 0.61 23.39 -27.22
C GLY A 41 1.44 22.20 -27.72
N THR A 42 2.37 21.70 -26.91
CA THR A 42 3.07 20.42 -27.11
C THR A 42 2.13 19.28 -26.75
N LEU A 43 2.17 18.18 -27.51
CA LEU A 43 1.42 16.96 -27.19
C LEU A 43 2.19 16.13 -26.15
N TYR A 44 1.49 15.74 -25.10
CA TYR A 44 2.00 14.87 -24.06
C TYR A 44 1.16 13.58 -23.99
N SER A 45 1.84 12.45 -23.88
CA SER A 45 1.25 11.18 -23.48
C SER A 45 1.26 11.12 -21.96
N VAL A 46 0.10 10.97 -21.33
CA VAL A 46 -0.04 10.87 -19.87
C VAL A 46 -0.45 9.46 -19.51
N GLY A 47 0.42 8.79 -18.76
CA GLY A 47 0.15 7.50 -18.12
C GLY A 47 0.05 7.67 -16.60
N PHE A 48 -0.21 6.56 -15.90
CA PHE A 48 -0.28 6.54 -14.44
C PHE A 48 0.74 5.56 -13.88
N VAL A 49 1.41 5.95 -12.81
CA VAL A 49 2.45 5.15 -12.15
C VAL A 49 2.02 4.90 -10.72
N GLU A 50 2.10 3.65 -10.27
CA GLU A 50 1.86 3.31 -8.87
C GLU A 50 3.06 3.72 -8.01
N LYS A 51 2.78 4.36 -6.90
CA LYS A 51 3.72 4.74 -5.83
C LYS A 51 3.30 4.08 -4.53
N SER A 52 4.20 4.03 -3.56
CA SER A 52 3.87 3.53 -2.23
C SER A 52 4.55 4.33 -1.13
N GLU A 53 3.84 4.48 -0.01
CA GLU A 53 4.37 5.03 1.23
C GLU A 53 4.15 4.01 2.34
N THR A 54 5.17 3.79 3.19
CA THR A 54 5.11 2.82 4.29
C THR A 54 5.28 3.53 5.62
N PHE A 55 4.40 3.22 6.56
CA PHE A 55 4.40 3.69 7.93
C PHE A 55 4.59 2.49 8.85
N THR A 56 5.47 2.60 9.85
CA THR A 56 5.79 1.52 10.77
C THR A 56 5.51 1.94 12.21
N TYR A 57 4.77 1.11 12.93
CA TYR A 57 4.32 1.33 14.30
C TYR A 57 4.75 0.14 15.17
N PRO A 58 5.90 0.23 15.86
CA PRO A 58 6.29 -0.76 16.85
C PRO A 58 5.50 -0.55 18.14
N GLY A 59 5.20 -1.63 18.85
CA GLY A 59 4.49 -1.56 20.11
C GLY A 59 4.52 -2.87 20.87
N THR A 60 3.79 -2.89 22.00
CA THR A 60 3.48 -4.08 22.77
C THR A 60 1.97 -4.19 22.93
N VAL A 61 1.45 -5.40 22.92
CA VAL A 61 0.04 -5.68 23.19
C VAL A 61 -0.03 -6.65 24.36
N GLU A 62 -0.82 -6.29 25.38
CA GLU A 62 -1.02 -7.10 26.58
C GLU A 62 -2.12 -8.14 26.35
N SER A 63 -1.94 -9.33 26.95
CA SER A 63 -2.94 -10.39 26.87
C SER A 63 -4.29 -9.92 27.46
N GLY A 64 -5.36 -10.06 26.67
CA GLY A 64 -6.71 -9.66 27.05
C GLY A 64 -7.00 -8.16 26.97
N ALA A 65 -6.03 -7.31 26.61
CA ALA A 65 -6.24 -5.87 26.41
C ALA A 65 -5.99 -5.49 24.93
N PRO A 66 -7.04 -5.11 24.16
CA PRO A 66 -6.85 -4.72 22.77
C PRO A 66 -6.05 -3.42 22.67
N HIS A 67 -5.12 -3.38 21.74
CA HIS A 67 -4.40 -2.18 21.35
C HIS A 67 -4.98 -1.64 20.04
N THR A 68 -5.30 -0.34 20.01
CA THR A 68 -5.84 0.31 18.82
C THR A 68 -4.87 1.36 18.31
N GLY A 69 -4.42 1.19 17.07
CA GLY A 69 -3.64 2.19 16.33
C GLY A 69 -4.53 2.93 15.33
N ASN A 70 -4.50 4.27 15.37
CA ASN A 70 -5.22 5.14 14.44
C ASN A 70 -4.25 5.68 13.42
N ASN A 71 -4.58 5.51 12.13
CA ASN A 71 -3.76 5.96 11.02
C ASN A 71 -4.60 6.83 10.08
N THR A 72 -4.25 8.12 9.99
CA THR A 72 -4.94 9.04 9.07
C THR A 72 -4.23 9.08 7.74
N ILE A 73 -4.91 8.64 6.69
CA ILE A 73 -4.44 8.73 5.31
C ILE A 73 -4.99 10.00 4.69
N ALA A 74 -4.09 10.86 4.19
CA ALA A 74 -4.40 12.07 3.41
C ALA A 74 -4.02 11.93 1.93
N ILE A 75 -3.51 10.76 1.54
CA ILE A 75 -3.05 10.46 0.18
C ILE A 75 -4.28 10.20 -0.70
N ARG A 76 -4.32 10.85 -1.87
CA ARG A 76 -5.37 10.64 -2.89
C ARG A 76 -5.01 9.48 -3.81
N ASN A 77 -6.01 9.02 -4.57
CA ASN A 77 -5.83 8.01 -5.62
C ASN A 77 -5.28 6.66 -5.10
N VAL A 78 -5.70 6.30 -3.89
CA VAL A 78 -5.26 5.04 -3.26
C VAL A 78 -5.83 3.86 -4.04
N THR A 79 -4.96 2.92 -4.42
CA THR A 79 -5.35 1.66 -5.07
C THR A 79 -5.59 0.56 -4.07
N ARG A 80 -4.70 0.44 -3.08
CA ARG A 80 -4.80 -0.53 -1.99
C ARG A 80 -4.00 -0.08 -0.78
N ILE A 81 -4.35 -0.64 0.37
CA ILE A 81 -3.59 -0.51 1.59
C ILE A 81 -3.27 -1.90 2.11
N VAL A 82 -2.01 -2.13 2.46
CA VAL A 82 -1.55 -3.39 3.04
C VAL A 82 -1.17 -3.14 4.49
N PHE A 83 -1.83 -3.84 5.41
CA PHE A 83 -1.48 -3.90 6.81
C PHE A 83 -0.75 -5.21 7.06
N ARG A 84 0.46 -5.13 7.62
CA ARG A 84 1.25 -6.29 8.01
C ARG A 84 1.62 -6.18 9.49
N LEU A 85 1.14 -7.10 10.27
CA LEU A 85 1.51 -7.29 11.66
C LEU A 85 2.56 -8.39 11.73
N ALA A 86 3.70 -8.13 12.36
CA ALA A 86 4.71 -9.13 12.68
C ALA A 86 4.95 -9.13 14.18
N TRP A 87 5.08 -10.31 14.78
CA TRP A 87 5.37 -10.47 16.22
C TRP A 87 6.37 -11.59 16.48
N GLN A 88 6.91 -11.56 17.65
CA GLN A 88 7.72 -12.61 18.22
C GLN A 88 7.40 -12.70 19.71
N ASP A 89 7.08 -13.90 20.17
CA ASP A 89 6.92 -14.21 21.57
C ASP A 89 8.25 -13.97 22.29
N ASP A 90 8.22 -13.32 23.43
CA ASP A 90 9.39 -13.02 24.26
C ASP A 90 9.56 -14.01 25.40
N GLU A 91 8.69 -15.01 25.49
CA GLU A 91 8.67 -16.01 26.54
C GLU A 91 9.25 -17.36 26.11
N THR A 92 9.54 -18.16 27.10
CA THR A 92 10.07 -19.52 26.85
C THR A 92 8.92 -20.49 26.61
N THR A 93 9.10 -21.42 25.70
CA THR A 93 8.21 -22.46 25.14
C THR A 93 7.35 -23.31 26.10
N LEU A 94 7.15 -22.89 27.35
CA LEU A 94 6.39 -23.65 28.37
C LEU A 94 4.92 -23.18 28.48
N THR A 95 4.56 -22.04 27.91
CA THR A 95 3.23 -21.44 28.09
C THR A 95 2.23 -21.75 26.97
N GLY A 96 2.69 -22.28 25.84
CA GLY A 96 1.88 -22.55 24.66
C GLY A 96 1.89 -21.39 23.66
N GLU A 97 1.41 -21.66 22.46
CA GLU A 97 1.38 -20.67 21.36
C GLU A 97 0.36 -19.56 21.62
N ASP A 98 0.76 -18.33 21.42
CA ASP A 98 -0.13 -17.18 21.49
C ASP A 98 -0.97 -17.01 20.24
N THR A 99 -2.20 -16.52 20.40
CA THR A 99 -3.09 -16.21 19.28
C THR A 99 -3.15 -14.70 19.09
N PHE A 100 -2.57 -14.24 17.99
CA PHE A 100 -2.71 -12.86 17.54
C PHE A 100 -3.92 -12.68 16.63
N THR A 101 -4.67 -11.61 16.85
CA THR A 101 -5.77 -11.19 15.99
C THR A 101 -5.55 -9.75 15.57
N MET A 102 -5.58 -9.50 14.27
CA MET A 102 -5.61 -8.16 13.70
C MET A 102 -6.96 -7.90 13.06
N LYS A 103 -7.59 -6.77 13.41
CA LYS A 103 -8.83 -6.29 12.79
C LYS A 103 -8.60 -4.89 12.24
N VAL A 104 -8.97 -4.67 10.99
CA VAL A 104 -8.86 -3.39 10.31
C VAL A 104 -10.25 -2.83 10.05
N THR A 105 -10.44 -1.54 10.33
CA THR A 105 -11.68 -0.81 10.03
C THR A 105 -11.36 0.35 9.10
N ALA A 106 -12.04 0.39 7.97
CA ALA A 106 -11.91 1.45 6.98
C ALA A 106 -12.66 2.72 7.40
N PRO A 107 -12.29 3.90 6.87
CA PRO A 107 -13.03 5.15 7.06
C PRO A 107 -14.50 5.00 6.63
N SER A 108 -15.38 5.72 7.33
CA SER A 108 -16.79 5.76 6.95
C SER A 108 -16.97 6.29 5.53
N GLY A 109 -17.71 5.54 4.70
CA GLY A 109 -17.98 5.90 3.31
C GLY A 109 -16.91 5.44 2.32
N ALA A 110 -15.81 4.84 2.76
CA ALA A 110 -14.85 4.23 1.85
C ALA A 110 -15.46 3.01 1.13
N SER A 111 -15.33 2.97 -0.19
CA SER A 111 -15.67 1.80 -0.99
C SER A 111 -14.44 0.89 -1.05
N VAL A 112 -14.46 -0.20 -0.30
CA VAL A 112 -13.30 -1.08 -0.13
C VAL A 112 -13.72 -2.54 -0.06
N SER A 113 -12.88 -3.42 -0.61
CA SER A 113 -13.07 -4.88 -0.55
C SER A 113 -11.90 -5.53 0.18
N PHE A 114 -12.17 -6.21 1.30
CA PHE A 114 -11.19 -6.97 2.07
C PHE A 114 -11.86 -7.87 3.13
N SER A 115 -11.07 -8.80 3.68
CA SER A 115 -11.42 -9.52 4.91
C SER A 115 -10.94 -8.72 6.10
N PRO A 116 -11.83 -8.15 6.93
CA PRO A 116 -11.44 -7.14 7.92
C PRO A 116 -10.71 -7.71 9.14
N SER A 117 -10.68 -9.02 9.33
CA SER A 117 -10.04 -9.64 10.49
C SER A 117 -9.34 -10.94 10.11
N GLN A 118 -8.19 -11.17 10.73
CA GLN A 118 -7.41 -12.40 10.61
C GLN A 118 -6.76 -12.75 11.94
N SER A 119 -6.65 -14.06 12.24
CA SER A 119 -6.04 -14.57 13.46
C SER A 119 -5.04 -15.68 13.13
N VAL A 120 -3.92 -15.71 13.84
CA VAL A 120 -2.87 -16.73 13.71
C VAL A 120 -2.38 -17.10 15.12
N SER A 121 -2.23 -18.40 15.39
CA SER A 121 -1.64 -18.94 16.62
C SER A 121 -0.23 -19.45 16.32
N SER A 122 0.76 -18.85 16.96
CA SER A 122 2.18 -19.22 16.81
C SER A 122 3.05 -18.40 17.76
N ASP A 123 4.20 -18.94 18.17
CA ASP A 123 5.23 -18.23 18.94
C ASP A 123 5.82 -17.03 18.16
N SER A 124 5.79 -17.08 16.84
CA SER A 124 6.18 -15.98 15.97
C SER A 124 5.46 -16.07 14.64
N GLY A 125 5.14 -14.93 14.02
CA GLY A 125 4.44 -14.97 12.76
C GLY A 125 4.16 -13.61 12.16
N ASP A 126 3.34 -13.62 11.12
CA ASP A 126 2.80 -12.42 10.52
C ASP A 126 1.34 -12.60 10.08
N ILE A 127 0.60 -11.51 10.14
CA ILE A 127 -0.74 -11.37 9.59
C ILE A 127 -0.69 -10.27 8.54
N THR A 128 -1.27 -10.54 7.36
CA THR A 128 -1.36 -9.54 6.29
C THR A 128 -2.81 -9.36 5.86
N ILE A 129 -3.32 -8.13 5.99
CA ILE A 129 -4.65 -7.73 5.49
C ILE A 129 -4.45 -6.73 4.35
N THR A 130 -5.01 -7.03 3.18
CA THR A 130 -4.97 -6.13 2.02
C THR A 130 -6.37 -5.59 1.75
N ALA A 131 -6.51 -4.27 1.84
CA ALA A 131 -7.73 -3.53 1.52
C ALA A 131 -7.62 -2.97 0.11
N ALA A 132 -8.40 -3.48 -0.85
CA ALA A 132 -8.43 -3.01 -2.23
C ALA A 132 -9.50 -1.92 -2.41
N LEU A 133 -9.10 -0.76 -2.95
CA LEU A 133 -9.98 0.42 -3.10
C LEU A 133 -10.29 0.75 -4.55
N SER A 134 -9.29 0.77 -5.44
CA SER A 134 -9.46 1.09 -6.86
C SER A 134 -8.41 0.38 -7.69
N ASN A 135 -8.61 0.34 -8.99
CA ASN A 135 -7.59 -0.12 -9.91
C ASN A 135 -6.73 1.05 -10.39
N LEU A 136 -5.49 0.77 -10.74
CA LEU A 136 -4.67 1.72 -11.49
C LEU A 136 -5.37 2.00 -12.82
N PRO A 137 -5.53 3.28 -13.24
CA PRO A 137 -6.12 3.58 -14.54
C PRO A 137 -5.24 3.05 -15.68
N ASP A 138 -5.83 2.23 -16.56
CA ASP A 138 -5.11 1.64 -17.71
C ASP A 138 -4.98 2.61 -18.89
N ALA A 139 -5.80 3.67 -18.91
CA ALA A 139 -5.90 4.53 -20.06
C ALA A 139 -4.74 5.53 -20.11
N LYS A 140 -3.96 5.49 -21.19
CA LYS A 140 -3.11 6.60 -21.60
C LYS A 140 -3.96 7.67 -22.27
N LYS A 141 -3.70 8.94 -21.93
CA LYS A 141 -4.33 10.10 -22.56
C LYS A 141 -3.28 10.92 -23.29
N VAL A 142 -3.65 11.42 -24.49
CA VAL A 142 -2.85 12.45 -25.16
C VAL A 142 -3.48 13.79 -24.88
N VAL A 143 -2.68 14.69 -24.31
CA VAL A 143 -3.12 16.03 -23.88
C VAL A 143 -2.23 17.08 -24.52
N ALA A 144 -2.83 18.11 -25.13
CA ALA A 144 -2.10 19.29 -25.57
C ALA A 144 -1.95 20.26 -24.39
N ALA A 145 -0.70 20.59 -24.01
CA ALA A 145 -0.40 21.43 -22.87
C ALA A 145 0.90 22.23 -23.08
N GLN A 146 1.12 23.25 -22.24
CA GLN A 146 2.34 24.05 -22.27
C GLN A 146 3.50 23.37 -21.54
N SER A 147 3.16 22.42 -20.61
CA SER A 147 4.14 21.68 -19.81
C SER A 147 3.63 20.29 -19.46
N ALA A 148 4.57 19.39 -19.09
CA ALA A 148 4.25 18.06 -18.59
C ALA A 148 3.35 18.10 -17.33
N ASN A 149 3.60 19.04 -16.41
CA ASN A 149 2.78 19.19 -15.21
C ASN A 149 1.34 19.62 -15.53
N GLU A 150 1.16 20.52 -16.50
CA GLU A 150 -0.17 20.92 -16.96
C GLU A 150 -0.91 19.75 -17.61
N ALA A 151 -0.23 18.96 -18.45
CA ALA A 151 -0.79 17.76 -19.06
C ALA A 151 -1.19 16.71 -18.00
N ALA A 152 -0.34 16.48 -17.01
CA ALA A 152 -0.61 15.57 -15.91
C ALA A 152 -1.85 16.01 -15.09
N ASN A 153 -1.95 17.30 -14.76
CA ASN A 153 -3.10 17.85 -14.03
C ASN A 153 -4.39 17.78 -14.84
N ALA A 154 -4.33 18.06 -16.15
CA ALA A 154 -5.48 17.96 -17.04
C ALA A 154 -6.01 16.50 -17.13
N ALA A 155 -5.12 15.50 -17.11
CA ALA A 155 -5.54 14.11 -17.12
C ALA A 155 -6.36 13.70 -15.89
N PHE A 156 -6.12 14.32 -14.73
CA PHE A 156 -6.94 14.12 -13.51
C PHE A 156 -8.32 14.79 -13.60
N GLY A 157 -8.44 15.89 -14.35
CA GLY A 157 -9.70 16.63 -14.47
C GLY A 157 -10.87 15.84 -15.08
N ASP A 158 -10.59 14.70 -15.71
CA ASP A 158 -11.59 13.84 -16.37
C ASP A 158 -12.15 12.73 -15.44
N GLY A 159 -12.19 12.98 -14.14
CA GLY A 159 -12.78 12.05 -13.17
C GLY A 159 -11.89 10.87 -12.79
N LEU A 160 -10.60 10.93 -13.10
CA LEU A 160 -9.62 9.90 -12.70
C LEU A 160 -9.04 10.14 -11.31
N ALA A 161 -9.27 11.30 -10.71
CA ALA A 161 -8.89 11.55 -9.32
C ALA A 161 -9.89 10.92 -8.36
N SER A 162 -9.40 10.28 -7.29
CA SER A 162 -10.21 9.62 -6.29
C SER A 162 -9.80 10.03 -4.88
N ASP A 163 -10.78 10.36 -4.05
CA ASP A 163 -10.61 10.57 -2.61
C ASP A 163 -10.98 9.31 -1.80
N ASN A 164 -11.28 8.20 -2.48
CA ASN A 164 -11.60 6.93 -1.84
C ASN A 164 -10.41 6.43 -1.01
N GLY A 165 -10.66 6.11 0.25
CA GLY A 165 -9.64 5.65 1.18
C GLY A 165 -8.97 6.76 2.01
N ILE A 166 -9.24 8.03 1.74
CA ILE A 166 -8.85 9.14 2.62
C ILE A 166 -9.64 9.04 3.92
N GLY A 167 -8.96 9.23 5.04
CA GLY A 167 -9.57 9.25 6.37
C GLY A 167 -8.84 8.38 7.37
N GLU A 168 -9.52 8.12 8.49
CA GLU A 168 -8.96 7.38 9.60
C GLU A 168 -9.18 5.87 9.41
N TRP A 169 -8.07 5.14 9.36
CA TRP A 169 -8.03 3.68 9.37
C TRP A 169 -7.65 3.21 10.76
N LEU A 170 -8.44 2.30 11.33
CA LEU A 170 -8.20 1.72 12.64
C LEU A 170 -7.63 0.31 12.48
N ALA A 171 -6.51 0.04 13.15
CA ALA A 171 -5.99 -1.31 13.32
C ALA A 171 -6.11 -1.70 14.80
N GLU A 172 -6.97 -2.65 15.11
CA GLU A 172 -7.15 -3.23 16.43
C GLU A 172 -6.38 -4.54 16.51
N LEU A 173 -5.48 -4.63 17.49
CA LEU A 173 -4.63 -5.80 17.75
C LEU A 173 -5.05 -6.41 19.07
N GLN A 174 -5.20 -7.72 19.09
CA GLN A 174 -5.49 -8.50 20.30
C GLN A 174 -4.55 -9.68 20.37
N VAL A 175 -4.10 -10.01 21.57
CA VAL A 175 -3.40 -11.25 21.86
C VAL A 175 -4.16 -12.06 22.91
N ALA A 176 -4.27 -13.35 22.68
CA ALA A 176 -4.74 -14.31 23.67
C ALA A 176 -3.59 -15.26 23.94
N SER A 177 -3.09 -15.27 25.18
CA SER A 177 -1.99 -16.13 25.59
C SER A 177 -2.39 -17.61 25.57
N GLY A 178 -1.47 -18.46 25.14
CA GLY A 178 -1.69 -19.89 24.92
C GLY A 178 -1.86 -20.75 26.16
N GLY A 179 -1.69 -20.20 27.35
CA GLY A 179 -1.95 -20.89 28.60
C GLY A 179 -1.06 -20.44 29.76
N SER A 180 -1.49 -20.69 30.99
CA SER A 180 -0.70 -20.47 32.19
C SER A 180 -0.22 -21.81 32.75
N VAL A 181 1.08 -21.94 32.96
CA VAL A 181 1.63 -23.06 33.75
C VAL A 181 1.66 -22.62 35.22
N PRO A 182 1.06 -23.41 36.16
CA PRO A 182 1.13 -23.08 37.57
C PRO A 182 2.60 -22.90 38.01
N LEU A 183 2.89 -21.82 38.74
CA LEU A 183 4.20 -21.44 39.25
C LEU A 183 5.16 -20.71 38.28
N LEU A 184 4.78 -20.48 37.05
CA LEU A 184 5.51 -19.57 36.16
C LEU A 184 4.86 -18.15 36.16
N PRO A 185 5.65 -17.11 35.91
CA PRO A 185 5.07 -15.78 35.66
C PRO A 185 4.00 -15.88 34.57
N ALA A 186 2.91 -15.14 34.73
CA ALA A 186 1.91 -15.02 33.67
C ALA A 186 2.53 -14.30 32.48
N ASP A 187 2.23 -14.78 31.28
CA ASP A 187 2.49 -14.06 30.06
C ASP A 187 1.80 -12.69 30.10
N THR A 188 2.56 -11.64 29.93
CA THR A 188 2.07 -10.26 30.04
C THR A 188 1.79 -9.60 28.70
N GLY A 189 2.17 -10.23 27.61
CA GLY A 189 1.95 -9.74 26.24
C GLY A 189 3.20 -9.66 25.39
N ASN A 190 3.04 -9.36 24.12
CA ASN A 190 4.06 -9.53 23.10
C ASN A 190 4.45 -8.22 22.41
N ALA A 191 5.72 -8.15 22.02
CA ALA A 191 6.22 -7.10 21.15
C ALA A 191 5.76 -7.37 19.71
N TYR A 192 5.33 -6.30 19.02
CA TYR A 192 4.93 -6.36 17.62
C TYR A 192 5.49 -5.20 16.80
N SER A 193 5.45 -5.38 15.48
CA SER A 193 5.62 -4.30 14.50
C SER A 193 4.43 -4.34 13.54
N LEU A 194 3.67 -3.24 13.48
CA LEU A 194 2.61 -3.03 12.50
C LEU A 194 3.14 -2.12 11.39
N GLU A 195 3.13 -2.62 10.16
CA GLU A 195 3.42 -1.84 8.96
C GLU A 195 2.13 -1.57 8.19
N MET A 196 1.94 -0.32 7.77
CA MET A 196 0.87 0.08 6.86
C MET A 196 1.51 0.64 5.59
N THR A 197 1.33 -0.05 4.46
CA THR A 197 1.80 0.42 3.15
C THR A 197 0.61 0.87 2.32
N VAL A 198 0.61 2.15 1.94
CA VAL A 198 -0.41 2.79 1.10
C VAL A 198 0.12 2.84 -0.33
N PHE A 199 -0.60 2.21 -1.26
CA PHE A 199 -0.32 2.28 -2.69
C PHE A 199 -1.29 3.26 -3.34
N HIS A 200 -0.75 4.16 -4.14
CA HIS A 200 -1.51 5.20 -4.84
C HIS A 200 -0.94 5.42 -6.23
N TYR A 201 -1.68 6.08 -7.10
CA TYR A 201 -1.17 6.40 -8.44
C TYR A 201 -1.00 7.91 -8.63
N GLU A 202 0.01 8.23 -9.45
CA GLU A 202 0.31 9.58 -9.89
C GLU A 202 0.36 9.63 -11.43
N PRO A 203 -0.08 10.74 -12.05
CA PRO A 203 0.06 10.91 -13.49
C PRO A 203 1.52 11.19 -13.83
N GLN A 204 1.98 10.59 -14.92
CA GLN A 204 3.28 10.85 -15.51
C GLN A 204 3.11 11.24 -16.97
N ALA A 205 3.56 12.42 -17.34
CA ALA A 205 3.49 12.95 -18.71
C ALA A 205 4.86 12.92 -19.39
N SER A 206 4.91 12.40 -20.62
CA SER A 206 6.06 12.43 -21.52
C SER A 206 5.68 13.10 -22.85
N ARG A 207 6.63 13.77 -23.54
CA ARG A 207 6.36 14.31 -24.88
C ARG A 207 6.17 13.17 -25.87
N VAL A 208 5.20 13.33 -26.76
CA VAL A 208 4.91 12.32 -27.80
C VAL A 208 6.08 12.14 -28.76
N GLU A 209 6.89 13.19 -29.02
CA GLU A 209 8.06 13.12 -29.91
C GLU A 209 9.21 12.31 -29.32
N ASP A 210 9.36 12.29 -28.01
CA ASP A 210 10.43 11.54 -27.32
C ASP A 210 10.20 10.02 -27.39
N ASP A 211 8.95 9.58 -27.50
CA ASP A 211 8.58 8.17 -27.64
C ASP A 211 8.84 7.63 -29.07
N ALA A 212 8.81 8.49 -30.10
CA ALA A 212 9.04 8.07 -31.50
C ALA A 212 10.53 7.89 -31.85
N ALA A 213 11.43 8.57 -31.16
CA ALA A 213 12.88 8.49 -31.40
C ALA A 213 13.49 7.15 -30.97
N GLY A 214 12.88 6.42 -30.03
CA GLY A 214 13.33 5.12 -29.54
C GLY A 214 13.07 3.93 -30.49
N ILE A 215 12.31 4.13 -31.58
CA ILE A 215 11.90 3.04 -32.50
C ILE A 215 12.79 2.93 -33.74
N LEU A 216 13.63 3.95 -34.03
CA LEU A 216 14.42 4.00 -35.26
C LEU A 216 15.85 3.46 -35.14
N ASP A 217 16.27 2.97 -33.96
CA ASP A 217 17.64 2.47 -33.72
C ASP A 217 17.69 0.97 -33.38
N LYS A 218 16.93 0.15 -34.12
CA LYS A 218 17.11 -1.33 -34.11
C LYS A 218 17.07 -1.91 -35.48
#